data_3cb7d0e3a9232a9eff73ccf98e274053
#
_entry.id   3cb7d0e3a9232a9eff73ccf98e274053
#
_cell.length_a   1.000
_cell.length_b   1.000
_cell.length_c   1.000
_cell.angle_alpha   90.00
_cell.angle_beta   90.00
_cell.angle_gamma   90.00
#
_symmetry.space_group_name_H-M   'P 1'
#
loop_
_entity.id
_entity.type
_entity.pdbx_description
1 polymer ?
#
loop_
_entity_poly.entity_id
_entity_poly.type
_entity_poly.pdbx_seq_one_letter_code
_entity_poly.pdbx_strand_id
1 'polypeptide(L)'
;MNLIKAIACASSMLALTPVFAQEYGADESQIATVVYVSSSAGDDSHDGSMKSPLKTFAKIPKENARILLKKGDVFYEPLSGLSNCVVDSYGKGSKYPVICGLKLLKNPDAWEDMGNGVWRLDMNKTENFYGRNLEITKGNYQLNNLGALYDAASDTLYGHKVKKLEMLEKDWDITTGEIYKPEDVNAESYRWLYVKHDKNPSSDGAELGILTYGNGVSGIKNCTVRNIAIKGFGRHGLTGSFGGKIENVKIDLIGGSTQVGYRTWVRLGNGIEFWISGSPSSNNRNHVSGCTISRTYDCGSTIQGIVEKGEIVASDITFTGNKFYRCRQAFEHFLSNRANGRSEYINCHFEGNFAWEMGENEFSTPEPRDNNFLTYDNKRKGMIIKNNVCYGSGIYAGTRGWAEHFGENTFYVEQGKHNLLFVYPWNKQGIEIPSNSEADIQKYRETLGDTTSKIILVPEAEIAETRSNLMKEDFKYVKKFLKRGALSK
;
A
#
# COMPACT_ATOMS: atom_id res chain seq x y z
N MET A 1 -78.82 6.54 -16.85
CA MET A 1 -78.58 5.79 -15.58
C MET A 1 -77.23 5.10 -15.74
N ASN A 2 -76.17 5.82 -15.42
CA ASN A 2 -74.78 5.38 -15.64
C ASN A 2 -74.12 5.10 -14.28
N LEU A 3 -73.76 3.86 -14.09
CA LEU A 3 -73.02 3.38 -12.90
C LEU A 3 -71.50 3.57 -13.15
N ILE A 4 -70.89 4.54 -12.46
CA ILE A 4 -69.44 4.73 -12.43
C ILE A 4 -68.90 3.80 -11.31
N LYS A 5 -68.13 2.81 -11.71
CA LYS A 5 -67.32 1.98 -10.80
C LYS A 5 -66.04 2.73 -10.44
N ALA A 6 -65.90 3.09 -9.20
CA ALA A 6 -64.66 3.58 -8.64
C ALA A 6 -63.71 2.41 -8.40
N ILE A 7 -62.53 2.46 -9.06
CA ILE A 7 -61.41 1.55 -8.80
C ILE A 7 -60.55 2.24 -7.73
N ALA A 8 -60.55 1.71 -6.51
CA ALA A 8 -59.61 2.11 -5.48
C ALA A 8 -58.25 1.48 -5.77
N CYS A 9 -57.28 2.28 -6.20
CA CYS A 9 -55.86 1.92 -6.20
C CYS A 9 -55.35 1.91 -4.76
N ALA A 10 -55.14 0.74 -4.20
CA ALA A 10 -54.39 0.57 -2.98
C ALA A 10 -52.90 0.77 -3.29
N SER A 11 -52.38 1.97 -3.02
CA SER A 11 -50.93 2.26 -3.01
C SER A 11 -50.30 1.52 -1.83
N SER A 12 -49.67 0.36 -2.08
CA SER A 12 -48.78 -0.28 -1.13
C SER A 12 -47.56 0.63 -0.97
N MET A 13 -47.53 1.45 0.06
CA MET A 13 -46.28 2.05 0.56
C MET A 13 -45.40 0.90 1.02
N LEU A 14 -44.46 0.48 0.18
CA LEU A 14 -43.27 -0.22 0.64
C LEU A 14 -42.56 0.76 1.58
N ALA A 15 -42.65 0.47 2.87
CA ALA A 15 -41.78 1.09 3.87
C ALA A 15 -40.34 0.71 3.48
N LEU A 16 -39.64 1.66 2.86
CA LEU A 16 -38.20 1.62 2.76
C LEU A 16 -37.67 1.61 4.19
N THR A 17 -37.39 0.41 4.72
CA THR A 17 -36.56 0.30 5.92
C THR A 17 -35.28 1.08 5.60
N PRO A 18 -34.89 2.05 6.48
CA PRO A 18 -33.62 2.72 6.29
C PRO A 18 -32.56 1.62 6.25
N VAL A 19 -31.87 1.49 5.13
CA VAL A 19 -30.61 0.77 5.06
C VAL A 19 -29.71 1.52 6.04
N PHE A 20 -29.56 1.01 7.25
CA PHE A 20 -28.61 1.56 8.20
C PHE A 20 -27.30 1.62 7.46
N ALA A 21 -26.74 2.82 7.30
CA ALA A 21 -25.44 3.01 6.76
C ALA A 21 -24.51 2.12 7.57
N GLN A 22 -23.86 1.16 6.90
CA GLN A 22 -23.03 0.17 7.57
C GLN A 22 -21.90 0.93 8.27
N GLU A 23 -21.90 0.93 9.61
CA GLU A 23 -20.89 1.64 10.38
C GLU A 23 -19.55 0.92 10.25
N TYR A 24 -18.53 1.64 9.80
CA TYR A 24 -17.15 1.20 9.81
C TYR A 24 -16.44 1.74 11.04
N GLY A 25 -15.43 1.01 11.50
CA GLY A 25 -14.61 1.44 12.62
C GLY A 25 -15.09 0.97 13.97
N ALA A 26 -14.57 1.58 15.01
CA ALA A 26 -14.89 1.25 16.40
C ALA A 26 -16.27 1.79 16.77
N ASP A 27 -17.01 0.98 17.51
CA ASP A 27 -18.17 1.45 18.26
C ASP A 27 -17.68 2.24 19.48
N GLU A 28 -17.60 3.56 19.33
CA GLU A 28 -17.06 4.43 20.37
C GLU A 28 -17.89 4.45 21.64
N SER A 29 -19.14 3.98 21.63
CA SER A 29 -20.00 3.86 22.83
C SER A 29 -19.53 2.76 23.78
N GLN A 30 -18.79 1.77 23.26
CA GLN A 30 -18.23 0.66 24.05
C GLN A 30 -16.80 0.93 24.54
N ILE A 31 -16.21 2.05 24.17
CA ILE A 31 -14.84 2.40 24.57
C ILE A 31 -14.83 2.97 26.00
N ALA A 32 -14.42 2.15 26.93
CA ALA A 32 -14.31 2.53 28.35
C ALA A 32 -12.90 3.01 28.75
N THR A 33 -11.88 2.60 28.00
CA THR A 33 -10.47 2.85 28.37
C THR A 33 -9.82 3.82 27.40
N VAL A 34 -9.13 4.82 27.95
CA VAL A 34 -8.26 5.73 27.18
C VAL A 34 -6.84 5.55 27.66
N VAL A 35 -5.91 5.25 26.74
CA VAL A 35 -4.50 5.09 27.04
C VAL A 35 -3.66 6.00 26.17
N TYR A 36 -2.68 6.64 26.79
CA TYR A 36 -1.72 7.54 26.13
C TYR A 36 -0.38 6.84 26.00
N VAL A 37 0.23 6.96 24.82
CA VAL A 37 1.53 6.31 24.52
C VAL A 37 2.47 7.38 23.98
N SER A 38 3.68 7.44 24.55
CA SER A 38 4.74 8.36 24.14
C SER A 38 6.10 7.67 24.18
N SER A 39 6.73 7.47 23.04
CA SER A 39 8.07 6.90 22.95
C SER A 39 9.14 7.82 23.54
N SER A 40 8.91 9.15 23.55
CA SER A 40 9.86 10.15 24.03
C SER A 40 9.73 10.48 25.53
N ALA A 41 8.56 10.26 26.15
CA ALA A 41 8.30 10.66 27.53
C ALA A 41 7.56 9.59 28.36
N GLY A 42 7.28 8.42 27.77
CA GLY A 42 6.58 7.32 28.42
C GLY A 42 7.51 6.34 29.12
N ASP A 43 6.91 5.52 29.96
CA ASP A 43 7.52 4.37 30.61
C ASP A 43 6.47 3.26 30.71
N ASP A 44 6.83 2.01 30.45
CA ASP A 44 5.88 0.90 30.48
C ASP A 44 5.52 0.45 31.90
N SER A 45 6.10 1.06 32.93
CA SER A 45 5.65 0.94 34.33
C SER A 45 4.54 1.91 34.70
N HIS A 46 4.26 2.91 33.83
CA HIS A 46 3.21 3.91 34.03
C HIS A 46 1.79 3.31 33.82
N ASP A 47 0.78 4.08 34.24
CA ASP A 47 -0.64 3.71 34.16
C ASP A 47 -1.30 4.00 32.80
N GLY A 48 -0.59 4.64 31.87
CA GLY A 48 -1.10 5.02 30.57
C GLY A 48 -1.98 6.28 30.57
N SER A 49 -2.04 7.03 31.66
CA SER A 49 -2.71 8.34 31.68
C SER A 49 -1.94 9.39 30.86
N MET A 50 -2.57 10.53 30.55
CA MET A 50 -1.90 11.60 29.81
C MET A 50 -0.65 12.13 30.52
N LYS A 51 -0.62 12.13 31.87
CA LYS A 51 0.51 12.57 32.68
C LYS A 51 1.58 11.50 32.85
N SER A 52 1.20 10.24 32.74
CA SER A 52 2.06 9.07 32.92
C SER A 52 1.84 8.08 31.75
N PRO A 53 2.25 8.44 30.51
CA PRO A 53 1.97 7.62 29.32
C PRO A 53 2.84 6.36 29.31
N LEU A 54 2.34 5.32 28.63
CA LEU A 54 3.15 4.15 28.26
C LEU A 54 4.22 4.54 27.25
N LYS A 55 5.31 3.77 27.21
CA LYS A 55 6.39 4.01 26.24
C LYS A 55 6.21 3.25 24.94
N THR A 56 5.71 2.02 25.00
CA THR A 56 5.59 1.08 23.89
C THR A 56 4.17 0.53 23.75
N PHE A 57 3.94 -0.28 22.72
CA PHE A 57 2.67 -0.98 22.53
C PHE A 57 2.55 -2.29 23.33
N ALA A 58 3.55 -2.64 24.14
CA ALA A 58 3.58 -3.90 24.87
C ALA A 58 2.43 -4.06 25.89
N LYS A 59 2.00 -2.96 26.49
CA LYS A 59 0.97 -2.95 27.55
C LYS A 59 -0.34 -2.26 27.18
N ILE A 60 -0.51 -1.84 25.92
CA ILE A 60 -1.78 -1.25 25.51
C ILE A 60 -2.93 -2.25 25.57
N PRO A 61 -4.13 -1.82 25.96
CA PRO A 61 -5.34 -2.63 25.83
C PRO A 61 -5.56 -3.03 24.36
N LYS A 62 -5.95 -4.26 24.14
CA LYS A 62 -6.18 -4.78 22.78
C LYS A 62 -7.63 -4.71 22.35
N GLU A 63 -8.54 -4.39 23.26
CA GLU A 63 -9.97 -4.34 23.02
C GLU A 63 -10.63 -3.14 23.70
N ASN A 64 -11.65 -2.60 23.04
CA ASN A 64 -12.52 -1.53 23.55
C ASN A 64 -11.76 -0.34 24.15
N ALA A 65 -10.72 0.12 23.43
CA ALA A 65 -9.83 1.15 23.94
C ALA A 65 -9.58 2.27 22.91
N ARG A 66 -9.38 3.48 23.43
CA ARG A 66 -8.81 4.60 22.68
C ARG A 66 -7.32 4.70 22.98
N ILE A 67 -6.50 4.43 21.97
CA ILE A 67 -5.04 4.43 22.02
C ILE A 67 -4.55 5.70 21.37
N LEU A 68 -4.01 6.61 22.18
CA LEU A 68 -3.59 7.93 21.75
C LEU A 68 -2.06 8.02 21.69
N LEU A 69 -1.53 8.23 20.48
CA LEU A 69 -0.09 8.31 20.21
C LEU A 69 0.35 9.77 20.20
N LYS A 70 1.45 10.10 20.90
CA LYS A 70 1.94 11.46 20.99
C LYS A 70 2.46 11.97 19.66
N LYS A 71 1.96 13.10 19.20
CA LYS A 71 2.40 13.78 17.99
C LYS A 71 3.90 14.05 18.01
N GLY A 72 4.58 13.71 16.91
CA GLY A 72 6.02 13.89 16.73
C GLY A 72 6.86 12.72 17.24
N ASP A 73 6.28 11.79 17.99
CA ASP A 73 6.98 10.59 18.45
C ASP A 73 7.11 9.53 17.35
N VAL A 74 8.17 8.70 17.45
CA VAL A 74 8.42 7.56 16.56
C VAL A 74 8.43 6.28 17.39
N PHE A 75 7.59 5.32 17.01
CA PHE A 75 7.46 4.02 17.65
C PHE A 75 8.08 2.97 16.72
N TYR A 76 9.25 2.45 17.07
CA TYR A 76 10.00 1.47 16.26
C TYR A 76 9.49 0.05 16.48
N GLU A 77 8.19 -0.15 16.32
CA GLU A 77 7.50 -1.41 16.53
C GLU A 77 6.19 -1.46 15.74
N PRO A 78 5.70 -2.64 15.33
CA PRO A 78 4.41 -2.78 14.68
C PRO A 78 3.24 -2.68 15.67
N LEU A 79 2.07 -2.27 15.18
CA LEU A 79 0.84 -2.27 15.94
C LEU A 79 -0.11 -3.36 15.41
N SER A 80 -0.54 -4.28 16.28
CA SER A 80 -1.37 -5.40 15.82
C SER A 80 -2.34 -5.94 16.87
N GLY A 81 -3.32 -6.73 16.38
CA GLY A 81 -4.23 -7.51 17.23
C GLY A 81 -5.21 -6.65 18.03
N LEU A 82 -5.79 -5.62 17.40
CA LEU A 82 -6.77 -4.74 18.05
C LEU A 82 -8.21 -5.10 17.66
N SER A 83 -9.13 -4.98 18.60
CA SER A 83 -10.56 -5.17 18.38
C SER A 83 -11.36 -4.04 19.01
N ASN A 84 -12.24 -3.43 18.24
CA ASN A 84 -13.05 -2.28 18.67
C ASN A 84 -12.23 -1.17 19.34
N CYS A 85 -11.13 -0.77 18.69
CA CYS A 85 -10.22 0.25 19.20
C CYS A 85 -10.18 1.48 18.29
N VAL A 86 -9.97 2.66 18.89
CA VAL A 86 -9.61 3.88 18.18
C VAL A 86 -8.11 4.13 18.38
N VAL A 87 -7.35 4.17 17.29
CA VAL A 87 -5.95 4.59 17.28
C VAL A 87 -5.90 6.00 16.70
N ASP A 88 -5.44 6.98 17.48
CA ASP A 88 -5.42 8.38 17.09
C ASP A 88 -4.18 9.09 17.67
N SER A 89 -3.97 10.34 17.34
CA SER A 89 -2.88 11.15 17.88
C SER A 89 -3.35 12.11 18.96
N TYR A 90 -2.46 12.48 19.88
CA TYR A 90 -2.68 13.54 20.85
C TYR A 90 -1.50 14.52 20.93
N GLY A 91 -1.70 15.63 21.62
CA GLY A 91 -0.70 16.67 21.82
C GLY A 91 -0.73 17.75 20.75
N LYS A 92 0.14 18.74 20.91
CA LYS A 92 0.24 19.92 20.04
C LYS A 92 1.23 19.65 18.88
N GLY A 93 1.03 20.38 17.78
CA GLY A 93 1.92 20.32 16.62
C GLY A 93 1.30 19.64 15.40
N SER A 94 1.97 19.77 14.26
CA SER A 94 1.52 19.26 12.95
C SER A 94 2.14 17.92 12.56
N LYS A 95 3.18 17.45 13.28
CA LYS A 95 3.85 16.19 12.99
C LYS A 95 3.01 15.01 13.48
N TYR A 96 2.75 14.06 12.61
CA TYR A 96 2.09 12.80 12.99
C TYR A 96 2.97 11.97 13.91
N PRO A 97 2.41 11.16 14.83
CA PRO A 97 3.13 10.04 15.42
C PRO A 97 3.42 9.00 14.33
N VAL A 98 4.59 8.37 14.38
CA VAL A 98 5.04 7.45 13.34
C VAL A 98 5.21 6.05 13.90
N ILE A 99 4.48 5.08 13.37
CA ILE A 99 4.74 3.65 13.54
C ILE A 99 5.80 3.27 12.51
N CYS A 100 6.99 2.87 12.96
CA CYS A 100 8.19 2.76 12.14
C CYS A 100 8.78 1.35 12.15
N GLY A 101 8.96 0.78 10.96
CA GLY A 101 9.60 -0.53 10.78
C GLY A 101 11.10 -0.46 10.51
N LEU A 102 11.67 0.75 10.41
CA LEU A 102 13.10 0.90 10.16
C LEU A 102 13.92 0.40 11.35
N LYS A 103 14.97 -0.37 11.04
CA LYS A 103 16.06 -0.65 11.99
C LYS A 103 17.29 0.13 11.60
N LEU A 104 17.77 0.98 12.51
CA LEU A 104 18.90 1.85 12.23
C LEU A 104 20.22 1.07 12.42
N LEU A 105 21.08 1.17 11.42
CA LEU A 105 22.44 0.60 11.41
C LEU A 105 23.41 1.68 11.90
N LYS A 106 23.67 1.71 13.19
CA LYS A 106 24.51 2.77 13.79
C LYS A 106 25.98 2.36 14.03
N ASN A 107 26.29 1.06 13.89
CA ASN A 107 27.63 0.56 14.23
C ASN A 107 28.43 0.26 12.95
N PRO A 108 29.42 1.10 12.60
CA PRO A 108 30.31 0.84 11.45
C PRO A 108 31.09 -0.48 11.58
N ASP A 109 31.43 -0.89 12.80
CA ASP A 109 32.22 -2.10 13.06
C ASP A 109 31.40 -3.40 12.80
N ALA A 110 30.11 -3.29 12.58
CA ALA A 110 29.27 -4.43 12.22
C ALA A 110 29.46 -4.87 10.77
N TRP A 111 30.05 -4.03 9.93
CA TRP A 111 30.31 -4.31 8.54
C TRP A 111 31.66 -4.99 8.32
N GLU A 112 31.67 -6.04 7.53
CA GLU A 112 32.88 -6.75 7.11
C GLU A 112 33.17 -6.42 5.65
N ASP A 113 34.41 -5.97 5.38
CA ASP A 113 34.90 -5.71 4.03
C ASP A 113 35.21 -7.03 3.32
N MET A 114 34.52 -7.30 2.22
CA MET A 114 34.71 -8.48 1.39
C MET A 114 35.68 -8.23 0.21
N GLY A 115 36.22 -7.03 0.10
CA GLY A 115 37.02 -6.56 -1.03
C GLY A 115 36.15 -6.13 -2.23
N ASN A 116 36.81 -5.49 -3.19
CA ASN A 116 36.18 -4.99 -4.43
C ASN A 116 34.96 -4.07 -4.19
N GLY A 117 34.91 -3.34 -3.09
CA GLY A 117 33.80 -2.47 -2.71
C GLY A 117 32.51 -3.25 -2.37
N VAL A 118 32.63 -4.46 -1.87
CA VAL A 118 31.51 -5.24 -1.34
C VAL A 118 31.65 -5.35 0.16
N TRP A 119 30.61 -4.98 0.86
CA TRP A 119 30.46 -5.06 2.31
C TRP A 119 29.38 -6.05 2.69
N ARG A 120 29.56 -6.73 3.83
CA ARG A 120 28.50 -7.58 4.38
C ARG A 120 28.21 -7.30 5.84
N LEU A 121 26.96 -7.55 6.22
CA LEU A 121 26.46 -7.41 7.60
C LEU A 121 25.79 -8.72 8.00
N ASP A 122 26.14 -9.26 9.18
CA ASP A 122 25.46 -10.43 9.74
C ASP A 122 24.11 -10.04 10.34
N MET A 123 23.03 -10.39 9.64
CA MET A 123 21.67 -10.10 10.02
C MET A 123 21.19 -10.89 11.25
N ASN A 124 21.87 -11.97 11.61
CA ASN A 124 21.60 -12.80 12.79
C ASN A 124 22.26 -12.26 14.05
N LYS A 125 23.23 -11.35 13.93
CA LYS A 125 23.79 -10.65 15.08
C LYS A 125 22.82 -9.60 15.59
N THR A 126 22.30 -9.83 16.73
CA THR A 126 21.02 -9.41 17.30
C THR A 126 20.88 -7.96 17.68
N GLU A 127 21.96 -7.31 18.05
CA GLU A 127 21.94 -5.90 18.45
C GLU A 127 21.48 -4.98 17.30
N ASN A 128 21.59 -5.45 16.06
CA ASN A 128 21.30 -4.68 14.88
C ASN A 128 19.87 -4.80 14.37
N PHE A 129 19.14 -5.90 14.64
CA PHE A 129 17.89 -6.16 13.92
C PHE A 129 16.64 -6.31 14.76
N TYR A 130 16.62 -7.19 15.75
CA TYR A 130 15.39 -7.51 16.48
C TYR A 130 15.57 -7.54 17.99
N GLY A 131 16.77 -7.24 18.51
CA GLY A 131 17.08 -7.34 19.94
C GLY A 131 16.94 -8.76 20.48
N ARG A 132 17.05 -9.78 19.62
CA ARG A 132 16.90 -11.18 19.98
C ARG A 132 17.94 -12.01 19.24
N ASN A 133 18.52 -13.01 19.92
CA ASN A 133 19.23 -14.11 19.25
C ASN A 133 18.17 -15.00 18.55
N LEU A 134 17.87 -14.70 17.30
CA LEU A 134 16.94 -15.50 16.51
C LEU A 134 17.72 -16.58 15.79
N GLU A 135 17.58 -17.81 16.24
CA GLU A 135 17.91 -18.96 15.42
C GLU A 135 16.99 -18.97 14.20
N ILE A 136 17.58 -18.93 12.99
CA ILE A 136 16.79 -18.99 11.76
C ILE A 136 16.26 -20.39 11.56
N THR A 137 14.95 -20.50 11.54
CA THR A 137 14.20 -21.76 11.32
C THR A 137 13.35 -21.65 10.07
N LYS A 138 12.76 -22.77 9.62
CA LYS A 138 11.79 -22.76 8.51
C LYS A 138 10.56 -21.87 8.77
N GLY A 139 10.30 -21.50 10.04
CA GLY A 139 9.17 -20.66 10.39
C GLY A 139 9.45 -19.17 10.41
N ASN A 140 10.72 -18.75 10.52
CA ASN A 140 11.08 -17.34 10.75
C ASN A 140 12.15 -16.77 9.79
N TYR A 141 12.71 -17.56 8.89
CA TYR A 141 13.78 -17.12 7.98
C TYR A 141 13.47 -15.85 7.19
N GLN A 142 12.21 -15.61 6.92
CA GLN A 142 11.77 -14.41 6.19
C GLN A 142 11.99 -13.11 6.96
N LEU A 143 12.22 -13.16 8.27
CA LEU A 143 12.46 -11.96 9.08
C LEU A 143 13.66 -11.15 8.59
N ASN A 144 14.67 -11.82 8.03
CA ASN A 144 15.85 -11.20 7.46
C ASN A 144 15.72 -10.90 5.94
N ASN A 145 14.58 -11.18 5.32
CA ASN A 145 14.29 -10.78 3.95
C ASN A 145 13.92 -9.28 3.92
N LEU A 146 14.93 -8.44 4.00
CA LEU A 146 14.72 -7.00 4.07
C LEU A 146 14.21 -6.40 2.77
N GLY A 147 13.55 -5.27 2.91
CA GLY A 147 13.01 -4.53 1.78
C GLY A 147 14.07 -3.70 1.05
N ALA A 148 14.72 -2.80 1.76
CA ALA A 148 15.66 -1.84 1.20
C ALA A 148 16.52 -1.20 2.30
N LEU A 149 17.54 -0.45 1.88
CA LEU A 149 18.28 0.49 2.71
C LEU A 149 17.72 1.90 2.50
N TYR A 150 17.66 2.66 3.58
CA TYR A 150 17.15 4.01 3.56
C TYR A 150 18.00 4.93 4.44
N ASP A 151 18.42 6.06 3.90
CA ASP A 151 19.05 7.11 4.68
C ASP A 151 18.00 8.08 5.20
N ALA A 152 17.80 8.08 6.52
CA ALA A 152 16.84 8.95 7.17
C ALA A 152 17.26 10.42 7.18
N ALA A 153 18.56 10.72 7.10
CA ALA A 153 19.07 12.07 7.10
C ALA A 153 18.81 12.79 5.76
N SER A 154 19.01 12.10 4.65
CA SER A 154 18.80 12.65 3.30
C SER A 154 17.42 12.34 2.71
N ASP A 155 16.58 11.56 3.39
CA ASP A 155 15.30 11.01 2.88
C ASP A 155 15.49 10.22 1.57
N THR A 156 16.61 9.51 1.44
CA THR A 156 16.99 8.79 0.22
C THR A 156 16.86 7.28 0.44
N LEU A 157 16.17 6.62 -0.47
CA LEU A 157 16.16 5.17 -0.53
C LEU A 157 17.41 4.72 -1.31
N TYR A 158 18.26 3.98 -0.63
CA TYR A 158 19.42 3.36 -1.25
C TYR A 158 19.13 1.91 -1.61
N GLY A 159 19.78 1.46 -2.66
CA GLY A 159 19.85 0.07 -2.97
C GLY A 159 18.84 -0.39 -3.99
N HIS A 160 19.40 -0.67 -5.12
CA HIS A 160 18.77 -1.55 -6.09
C HIS A 160 18.94 -2.98 -5.59
N LYS A 161 17.85 -3.62 -5.16
CA LYS A 161 17.88 -5.00 -4.67
C LYS A 161 18.08 -5.96 -5.82
N VAL A 162 19.21 -6.67 -5.83
CA VAL A 162 19.54 -7.70 -6.80
C VAL A 162 19.36 -9.10 -6.22
N LYS A 163 19.18 -10.09 -7.07
CA LYS A 163 18.81 -11.45 -6.66
C LYS A 163 19.97 -12.26 -6.08
N LYS A 164 21.20 -11.96 -6.50
CA LYS A 164 22.37 -12.75 -6.19
C LYS A 164 23.59 -11.86 -5.98
N LEU A 165 24.56 -12.38 -5.22
CA LEU A 165 25.79 -11.67 -4.89
C LEU A 165 26.58 -11.23 -6.14
N GLU A 166 26.68 -12.08 -7.14
CA GLU A 166 27.37 -11.80 -8.40
C GLU A 166 26.70 -10.71 -9.26
N MET A 167 25.52 -10.26 -8.89
CA MET A 167 24.80 -9.19 -9.56
C MET A 167 25.00 -7.81 -8.90
N LEU A 168 25.85 -7.70 -7.88
CA LEU A 168 26.20 -6.42 -7.25
C LEU A 168 27.17 -5.66 -8.14
N GLU A 169 26.68 -4.79 -8.99
CA GLU A 169 27.47 -4.06 -9.98
C GLU A 169 27.51 -2.54 -9.69
N LYS A 170 26.37 -1.99 -9.30
CA LYS A 170 26.21 -0.55 -9.12
C LYS A 170 26.38 -0.15 -7.66
N ASP A 171 26.81 1.08 -7.47
CA ASP A 171 26.87 1.69 -6.14
C ASP A 171 25.50 1.58 -5.43
N TRP A 172 25.53 1.13 -4.19
CA TRP A 172 24.37 0.81 -3.38
C TRP A 172 23.48 -0.34 -3.87
N ASP A 173 23.92 -1.18 -4.80
CA ASP A 173 23.26 -2.46 -5.02
C ASP A 173 23.30 -3.31 -3.74
N ILE A 174 22.18 -3.94 -3.40
CA ILE A 174 22.03 -4.76 -2.20
C ILE A 174 21.48 -6.15 -2.52
N THR A 175 21.86 -7.14 -1.73
CA THR A 175 21.22 -8.46 -1.75
C THR A 175 21.32 -9.16 -0.40
N THR A 176 20.31 -9.99 -0.11
CA THR A 176 20.36 -11.00 0.96
C THR A 176 20.42 -12.41 0.38
N GLY A 177 20.54 -12.52 -0.95
CA GLY A 177 20.31 -13.74 -1.67
C GLY A 177 18.83 -14.13 -1.73
N GLU A 178 18.32 -14.45 -2.91
CA GLU A 178 16.91 -14.83 -3.05
C GLU A 178 16.74 -16.34 -3.00
N ILE A 179 15.77 -16.79 -2.23
CA ILE A 179 15.41 -18.20 -2.11
C ILE A 179 14.08 -18.42 -2.81
N TYR A 180 14.09 -19.26 -3.84
CA TYR A 180 12.90 -19.51 -4.66
C TYR A 180 12.05 -20.69 -4.18
N LYS A 181 12.65 -21.62 -3.44
CA LYS A 181 11.96 -22.81 -2.98
C LYS A 181 12.04 -22.94 -1.47
N PRO A 182 10.91 -23.19 -0.78
CA PRO A 182 10.91 -23.35 0.66
C PRO A 182 11.80 -24.47 1.19
N GLU A 183 12.05 -25.49 0.38
CA GLU A 183 12.96 -26.61 0.70
C GLU A 183 14.42 -26.19 0.76
N ASP A 184 14.81 -25.13 0.07
CA ASP A 184 16.18 -24.61 0.06
C ASP A 184 16.50 -23.75 1.30
N VAL A 185 15.52 -23.49 2.15
CA VAL A 185 15.71 -22.72 3.39
C VAL A 185 16.54 -23.50 4.39
N ASN A 186 17.60 -22.87 4.88
CA ASN A 186 18.50 -23.41 5.89
C ASN A 186 18.92 -22.32 6.90
N ALA A 187 19.79 -22.63 7.84
CA ALA A 187 20.21 -21.70 8.89
C ALA A 187 20.95 -20.46 8.37
N GLU A 188 21.54 -20.52 7.19
CA GLU A 188 22.25 -19.40 6.55
C GLU A 188 21.34 -18.56 5.63
N SER A 189 20.07 -18.94 5.49
CA SER A 189 19.12 -18.26 4.62
C SER A 189 18.89 -16.83 5.08
N TYR A 190 19.13 -15.88 4.18
CA TYR A 190 19.04 -14.44 4.46
C TYR A 190 19.90 -13.94 5.63
N ARG A 191 20.93 -14.72 6.01
CA ARG A 191 21.82 -14.33 7.12
C ARG A 191 22.60 -13.07 6.82
N TRP A 192 23.07 -12.91 5.59
CA TRP A 192 23.96 -11.84 5.20
C TRP A 192 23.25 -10.80 4.34
N LEU A 193 23.37 -9.53 4.72
CA LEU A 193 23.14 -8.41 3.84
C LEU A 193 24.46 -8.04 3.17
N TYR A 194 24.48 -8.06 1.85
CA TYR A 194 25.60 -7.57 1.05
C TYR A 194 25.23 -6.23 0.41
N VAL A 195 26.20 -5.30 0.39
CA VAL A 195 26.08 -3.98 -0.18
C VAL A 195 27.29 -3.69 -1.05
N LYS A 196 27.08 -3.20 -2.26
CA LYS A 196 28.13 -2.65 -3.13
C LYS A 196 28.31 -1.17 -2.81
N HIS A 197 29.45 -0.79 -2.24
CA HIS A 197 29.80 0.61 -1.95
C HIS A 197 31.30 0.77 -1.73
N ASP A 198 31.86 1.90 -2.14
CA ASP A 198 33.32 2.13 -2.05
C ASP A 198 33.84 2.25 -0.61
N LYS A 199 33.00 2.62 0.32
CA LYS A 199 33.35 2.78 1.74
C LYS A 199 32.42 1.95 2.63
N ASN A 200 32.79 1.82 3.92
CA ASN A 200 31.89 1.22 4.91
C ASN A 200 30.53 1.94 4.90
N PRO A 201 29.43 1.22 4.64
CA PRO A 201 28.11 1.84 4.48
C PRO A 201 27.63 2.70 5.66
N SER A 202 28.15 2.47 6.87
CA SER A 202 27.81 3.24 8.07
C SER A 202 28.86 4.29 8.46
N SER A 203 29.88 4.53 7.62
CA SER A 203 31.00 5.43 7.98
C SER A 203 30.74 6.91 7.69
N ASP A 204 29.88 7.22 6.76
CA ASP A 204 29.70 8.59 6.25
C ASP A 204 28.65 9.41 7.03
N GLY A 205 28.36 9.03 8.29
CA GLY A 205 27.37 9.74 9.12
C GLY A 205 25.91 9.57 8.63
N ALA A 206 25.68 8.70 7.66
CA ALA A 206 24.35 8.36 7.19
C ALA A 206 23.56 7.67 8.30
N GLU A 207 22.34 8.10 8.54
CA GLU A 207 21.40 7.38 9.40
C GLU A 207 20.76 6.23 8.60
N LEU A 208 21.59 5.24 8.26
CA LEU A 208 21.12 4.09 7.50
C LEU A 208 20.09 3.30 8.29
N GLY A 209 18.95 3.08 7.67
CA GLY A 209 17.89 2.22 8.16
C GLY A 209 17.60 1.09 7.19
N ILE A 210 17.18 -0.03 7.72
CA ILE A 210 16.68 -1.17 6.94
C ILE A 210 15.17 -1.26 7.09
N LEU A 211 14.47 -1.42 5.98
CA LEU A 211 13.05 -1.75 5.99
C LEU A 211 12.91 -3.22 6.40
N THR A 212 12.49 -3.44 7.65
CA THR A 212 12.40 -4.80 8.20
C THR A 212 11.21 -5.57 7.64
N TYR A 213 11.35 -6.90 7.53
CA TYR A 213 10.24 -7.77 7.17
C TYR A 213 9.14 -7.72 8.24
N GLY A 214 8.05 -7.05 7.93
CA GLY A 214 6.91 -6.90 8.84
C GLY A 214 5.84 -5.99 8.25
N ASN A 215 4.70 -5.96 8.90
CA ASN A 215 3.58 -5.07 8.58
C ASN A 215 3.50 -3.94 9.61
N GLY A 216 3.11 -2.75 9.21
CA GLY A 216 3.00 -1.61 10.12
C GLY A 216 1.82 -1.75 11.08
N VAL A 217 0.62 -1.88 10.54
CA VAL A 217 -0.62 -2.14 11.29
C VAL A 217 -1.26 -3.41 10.74
N SER A 218 -1.63 -4.34 11.61
CA SER A 218 -2.22 -5.61 11.14
C SER A 218 -3.15 -6.28 12.14
N GLY A 219 -4.04 -7.17 11.64
CA GLY A 219 -4.93 -7.97 12.49
C GLY A 219 -5.89 -7.11 13.31
N ILE A 220 -6.51 -6.11 12.69
CA ILE A 220 -7.45 -5.21 13.35
C ILE A 220 -8.90 -5.56 12.98
N LYS A 221 -9.81 -5.48 13.97
CA LYS A 221 -11.23 -5.77 13.79
C LYS A 221 -12.08 -4.65 14.34
N ASN A 222 -12.96 -4.08 13.50
CA ASN A 222 -13.84 -2.97 13.87
C ASN A 222 -13.04 -1.83 14.55
N CYS A 223 -11.93 -1.41 13.95
CA CYS A 223 -11.08 -0.37 14.49
C CYS A 223 -11.14 0.91 13.66
N THR A 224 -11.03 2.05 14.33
CA THR A 224 -10.77 3.34 13.70
C THR A 224 -9.29 3.67 13.85
N VAL A 225 -8.58 3.85 12.73
CA VAL A 225 -7.16 4.24 12.71
C VAL A 225 -7.05 5.58 11.99
N ARG A 226 -6.59 6.61 12.69
CA ARG A 226 -6.53 7.95 12.10
C ARG A 226 -5.40 8.82 12.64
N ASN A 227 -5.01 9.84 11.85
CA ASN A 227 -4.06 10.87 12.23
C ASN A 227 -2.69 10.34 12.68
N ILE A 228 -2.24 9.24 12.09
CA ILE A 228 -0.92 8.60 12.33
C ILE A 228 -0.16 8.44 11.02
N ALA A 229 1.13 8.14 11.13
CA ALA A 229 1.95 7.72 10.00
C ALA A 229 2.48 6.30 10.20
N ILE A 230 2.65 5.56 9.11
CA ILE A 230 3.24 4.21 9.05
C ILE A 230 4.40 4.30 8.05
N LYS A 231 5.60 3.90 8.45
CA LYS A 231 6.79 4.08 7.61
C LYS A 231 7.79 2.95 7.74
N GLY A 232 8.43 2.55 6.63
CA GLY A 232 9.64 1.74 6.64
C GLY A 232 9.45 0.25 6.92
N PHE A 233 8.33 -0.34 6.59
CA PHE A 233 8.07 -1.77 6.73
C PHE A 233 8.34 -2.51 5.43
N GLY A 234 9.05 -3.63 5.47
CA GLY A 234 9.45 -4.40 4.30
C GLY A 234 8.34 -5.26 3.69
N ARG A 235 7.18 -5.42 4.36
CA ARG A 235 5.98 -6.06 3.79
C ARG A 235 4.91 -5.02 3.50
N HIS A 236 3.85 -4.96 4.28
CA HIS A 236 2.70 -4.08 4.02
C HIS A 236 2.61 -2.97 5.05
N GLY A 237 2.10 -1.81 4.65
CA GLY A 237 1.82 -0.73 5.59
C GLY A 237 0.67 -1.09 6.53
N LEU A 238 -0.48 -1.41 5.98
CA LEU A 238 -1.66 -1.87 6.72
C LEU A 238 -2.26 -3.10 6.03
N THR A 239 -2.54 -4.16 6.79
CA THR A 239 -3.17 -5.39 6.28
C THR A 239 -3.96 -6.11 7.37
N GLY A 240 -4.79 -7.10 6.99
CA GLY A 240 -5.55 -7.89 7.97
C GLY A 240 -6.57 -7.07 8.74
N SER A 241 -7.39 -6.29 8.05
CA SER A 241 -8.44 -5.44 8.64
C SER A 241 -9.83 -5.95 8.28
N PHE A 242 -10.73 -5.99 9.27
CA PHE A 242 -12.14 -6.27 9.08
C PHE A 242 -12.98 -5.20 9.78
N GLY A 243 -13.92 -4.60 9.08
CA GLY A 243 -14.77 -3.54 9.64
C GLY A 243 -13.98 -2.28 9.98
N GLY A 244 -12.82 -2.07 9.34
CA GLY A 244 -11.91 -0.96 9.64
C GLY A 244 -12.36 0.37 9.05
N LYS A 245 -12.08 1.46 9.78
CA LYS A 245 -12.18 2.84 9.31
C LYS A 245 -10.80 3.47 9.39
N ILE A 246 -10.18 3.71 8.23
CA ILE A 246 -8.83 4.22 8.10
C ILE A 246 -8.91 5.62 7.51
N GLU A 247 -8.59 6.66 8.31
CA GLU A 247 -8.80 8.05 7.93
C GLU A 247 -7.56 8.91 8.14
N ASN A 248 -7.18 9.71 7.16
CA ASN A 248 -6.07 10.66 7.31
C ASN A 248 -4.78 9.99 7.84
N VAL A 249 -4.46 8.80 7.32
CA VAL A 249 -3.23 8.06 7.64
C VAL A 249 -2.20 8.32 6.53
N LYS A 250 -0.94 8.54 6.93
CA LYS A 250 0.18 8.63 5.99
C LYS A 250 0.93 7.30 5.98
N ILE A 251 1.12 6.72 4.80
CA ILE A 251 1.85 5.46 4.62
C ILE A 251 2.98 5.72 3.63
N ASP A 252 4.22 5.44 4.03
CA ASP A 252 5.38 5.80 3.23
C ASP A 252 6.52 4.78 3.37
N LEU A 253 7.29 4.56 2.30
CA LEU A 253 8.42 3.62 2.29
C LEU A 253 8.01 2.21 2.71
N ILE A 254 7.18 1.57 1.91
CA ILE A 254 6.65 0.24 2.22
C ILE A 254 7.11 -0.78 1.19
N GLY A 255 7.66 -1.90 1.67
CA GLY A 255 7.95 -3.06 0.86
C GLY A 255 9.42 -3.29 0.58
N GLY A 256 9.68 -3.95 -0.55
CA GLY A 256 10.99 -4.38 -1.01
C GLY A 256 11.32 -5.83 -0.66
N SER A 257 10.63 -6.45 0.29
CA SER A 257 10.73 -7.89 0.51
C SER A 257 10.02 -8.68 -0.60
N THR A 258 10.42 -9.92 -0.77
CA THR A 258 9.85 -10.83 -1.76
C THR A 258 9.30 -12.08 -1.10
N GLN A 259 8.34 -12.72 -1.74
CA GLN A 259 7.74 -13.95 -1.22
C GLN A 259 8.55 -15.16 -1.67
N VAL A 260 8.95 -15.99 -0.72
CA VAL A 260 9.58 -17.28 -1.00
C VAL A 260 8.57 -18.31 -1.49
N GLY A 261 9.01 -19.23 -2.35
CA GLY A 261 8.17 -20.31 -2.85
C GLY A 261 7.53 -20.07 -4.21
N TYR A 262 7.82 -18.95 -4.83
CA TYR A 262 7.34 -18.64 -6.18
C TYR A 262 8.48 -18.70 -7.20
N ARG A 263 8.20 -19.21 -8.38
CA ARG A 263 9.17 -19.27 -9.49
C ARG A 263 9.58 -17.90 -10.00
N THR A 264 8.79 -16.90 -9.70
CA THR A 264 8.99 -15.52 -10.11
C THR A 264 9.12 -14.64 -8.89
N TRP A 265 9.70 -13.49 -9.09
CA TRP A 265 9.82 -12.46 -8.09
C TRP A 265 8.45 -11.90 -7.71
N VAL A 266 7.84 -12.47 -6.68
CA VAL A 266 6.58 -11.96 -6.13
C VAL A 266 6.90 -10.92 -5.07
N ARG A 267 6.45 -9.70 -5.29
CA ARG A 267 6.72 -8.56 -4.42
C ARG A 267 5.82 -8.57 -3.18
N LEU A 268 6.36 -8.07 -2.08
CA LEU A 268 5.60 -7.69 -0.89
C LEU A 268 5.83 -6.19 -0.69
N GLY A 269 4.79 -5.40 -0.54
CA GLY A 269 5.00 -3.97 -0.41
C GLY A 269 3.79 -3.11 -0.73
N ASN A 270 2.60 -3.63 -0.50
CA ASN A 270 1.39 -2.84 -0.62
C ASN A 270 1.27 -1.83 0.51
N GLY A 271 0.92 -0.60 0.20
CA GLY A 271 0.63 0.40 1.22
C GLY A 271 -0.53 -0.05 2.11
N ILE A 272 -1.65 -0.41 1.50
CA ILE A 272 -2.81 -1.04 2.17
C ILE A 272 -3.19 -2.29 1.40
N GLU A 273 -3.21 -3.44 2.08
CA GLU A 273 -3.58 -4.71 1.49
C GLU A 273 -4.84 -5.29 2.12
N PHE A 274 -5.84 -5.60 1.29
CA PHE A 274 -6.97 -6.42 1.66
C PHE A 274 -6.92 -7.73 0.87
N TRP A 275 -6.31 -8.75 1.51
CA TRP A 275 -6.21 -10.10 0.94
C TRP A 275 -7.49 -10.87 1.23
N ILE A 276 -8.27 -11.18 0.20
CA ILE A 276 -9.53 -11.90 0.27
C ILE A 276 -9.25 -13.39 0.18
N SER A 277 -9.68 -14.15 1.17
CA SER A 277 -9.41 -15.60 1.30
C SER A 277 -10.66 -16.46 1.24
N GLY A 278 -11.79 -15.91 0.86
CA GLY A 278 -13.06 -16.62 0.80
C GLY A 278 -14.25 -15.69 0.98
N SER A 279 -15.39 -16.27 1.36
CA SER A 279 -16.63 -15.55 1.68
C SER A 279 -17.27 -16.14 2.95
N PRO A 280 -17.41 -15.38 4.04
CA PRO A 280 -16.88 -14.02 4.22
C PRO A 280 -15.35 -14.00 4.43
N SER A 281 -14.69 -12.92 3.98
CA SER A 281 -13.27 -12.70 4.21
C SER A 281 -13.03 -11.86 5.47
N SER A 282 -11.92 -12.16 6.17
CA SER A 282 -11.48 -11.35 7.31
C SER A 282 -11.07 -9.91 6.92
N ASN A 283 -10.85 -9.66 5.62
CA ASN A 283 -10.46 -8.34 5.10
C ASN A 283 -11.61 -7.56 4.45
N ASN A 284 -12.86 -7.96 4.67
CA ASN A 284 -14.04 -7.25 4.19
C ASN A 284 -14.46 -6.08 5.09
N ARG A 285 -15.37 -5.25 4.62
CA ARG A 285 -15.97 -4.12 5.35
C ARG A 285 -14.94 -3.10 5.83
N ASN A 286 -14.21 -2.51 4.88
CA ASN A 286 -13.21 -1.48 5.19
C ASN A 286 -13.50 -0.18 4.45
N HIS A 287 -13.36 0.93 5.15
CA HIS A 287 -13.43 2.26 4.57
C HIS A 287 -12.11 2.99 4.75
N VAL A 288 -11.48 3.40 3.64
CA VAL A 288 -10.21 4.11 3.60
C VAL A 288 -10.42 5.48 2.98
N SER A 289 -10.18 6.55 3.74
CA SER A 289 -10.43 7.90 3.25
C SER A 289 -9.40 8.93 3.69
N GLY A 290 -9.12 9.89 2.79
CA GLY A 290 -8.23 11.01 3.08
C GLY A 290 -6.78 10.61 3.39
N CYS A 291 -6.37 9.38 3.10
CA CYS A 291 -5.04 8.88 3.35
C CYS A 291 -4.04 9.35 2.27
N THR A 292 -2.76 9.40 2.63
CA THR A 292 -1.66 9.61 1.68
C THR A 292 -0.76 8.39 1.69
N ILE A 293 -0.64 7.72 0.57
CA ILE A 293 0.20 6.53 0.40
C ILE A 293 1.30 6.86 -0.61
N SER A 294 2.55 6.63 -0.23
CA SER A 294 3.70 6.98 -1.06
C SER A 294 4.82 5.95 -1.00
N ARG A 295 5.62 5.92 -2.05
CA ARG A 295 6.84 5.10 -2.18
C ARG A 295 6.61 3.66 -1.72
N THR A 296 5.76 2.93 -2.45
CA THR A 296 5.51 1.52 -2.21
C THR A 296 6.22 0.66 -3.26
N TYR A 297 6.83 -0.43 -2.83
CA TYR A 297 7.52 -1.39 -3.72
C TYR A 297 6.54 -2.15 -4.61
N ASP A 298 5.32 -2.30 -4.17
CA ASP A 298 4.18 -2.84 -4.91
C ASP A 298 3.06 -1.79 -4.94
N CYS A 299 1.80 -2.18 -4.94
CA CYS A 299 0.70 -1.25 -5.11
C CYS A 299 0.48 -0.34 -3.89
N GLY A 300 0.00 0.87 -4.12
CA GLY A 300 -0.44 1.75 -3.05
C GLY A 300 -1.58 1.15 -2.24
N SER A 301 -2.52 0.50 -2.91
CA SER A 301 -3.63 -0.22 -2.27
C SER A 301 -4.09 -1.42 -3.11
N THR A 302 -4.70 -2.43 -2.46
CA THR A 302 -5.19 -3.62 -3.15
C THR A 302 -6.48 -4.17 -2.55
N ILE A 303 -7.31 -4.77 -3.43
CA ILE A 303 -8.37 -5.74 -3.07
C ILE A 303 -8.10 -6.98 -3.90
N GLN A 304 -7.41 -7.94 -3.33
CA GLN A 304 -6.89 -9.08 -4.08
C GLN A 304 -7.03 -10.39 -3.31
N GLY A 305 -7.09 -11.51 -4.02
CA GLY A 305 -7.12 -12.80 -3.38
C GLY A 305 -7.19 -13.98 -4.33
N ILE A 306 -6.86 -15.15 -3.82
CA ILE A 306 -6.87 -16.42 -4.55
C ILE A 306 -7.48 -17.50 -3.68
N VAL A 307 -8.38 -18.31 -4.23
CA VAL A 307 -8.87 -19.54 -3.62
C VAL A 307 -8.75 -20.71 -4.59
N GLU A 308 -8.43 -21.87 -4.07
CA GLU A 308 -8.35 -23.10 -4.88
C GLU A 308 -9.74 -23.62 -5.25
N LYS A 309 -10.70 -23.50 -4.34
CA LYS A 309 -12.09 -23.93 -4.49
C LYS A 309 -13.02 -23.12 -3.58
N GLY A 310 -14.33 -23.24 -3.81
CA GLY A 310 -15.33 -22.49 -3.04
C GLY A 310 -15.64 -21.15 -3.68
N GLU A 311 -15.98 -20.17 -2.88
CA GLU A 311 -16.29 -18.80 -3.31
C GLU A 311 -15.22 -17.82 -2.85
N ILE A 312 -15.00 -16.77 -3.62
CA ILE A 312 -14.19 -15.63 -3.22
C ILE A 312 -14.98 -14.35 -3.45
N VAL A 313 -15.32 -13.67 -2.36
CA VAL A 313 -16.15 -12.46 -2.40
C VAL A 313 -15.49 -11.36 -1.57
N ALA A 314 -15.17 -10.26 -2.23
CA ALA A 314 -14.83 -9.01 -1.56
C ALA A 314 -16.10 -8.19 -1.35
N SER A 315 -16.34 -7.69 -0.14
CA SER A 315 -17.54 -6.90 0.13
C SER A 315 -17.28 -5.67 0.99
N ASP A 316 -17.97 -4.59 0.65
CA ASP A 316 -17.99 -3.34 1.42
C ASP A 316 -16.59 -2.78 1.67
N ILE A 317 -15.78 -2.68 0.63
CA ILE A 317 -14.44 -2.12 0.69
C ILE A 317 -14.39 -0.87 -0.18
N THR A 318 -14.07 0.27 0.46
CA THR A 318 -14.08 1.55 -0.25
C THR A 318 -12.79 2.34 0.00
N PHE A 319 -12.25 2.90 -1.09
CA PHE A 319 -11.13 3.84 -1.08
C PHE A 319 -11.60 5.17 -1.65
N THR A 320 -11.69 6.23 -0.84
CA THR A 320 -12.24 7.51 -1.27
C THR A 320 -11.39 8.71 -0.85
N GLY A 321 -11.11 9.62 -1.79
CA GLY A 321 -10.38 10.85 -1.50
C GLY A 321 -8.93 10.65 -1.05
N ASN A 322 -8.34 9.49 -1.35
CA ASN A 322 -6.95 9.19 -1.00
C ASN A 322 -5.99 9.75 -2.05
N LYS A 323 -4.72 9.88 -1.66
CA LYS A 323 -3.63 10.36 -2.51
C LYS A 323 -2.56 9.28 -2.61
N PHE A 324 -2.16 8.95 -3.82
CA PHE A 324 -1.11 7.99 -4.11
C PHE A 324 0.05 8.71 -4.82
N TYR A 325 1.27 8.49 -4.37
CA TYR A 325 2.45 9.16 -4.91
C TYR A 325 3.64 8.20 -5.02
N ARG A 326 4.20 8.05 -6.23
CA ARG A 326 5.37 7.19 -6.51
C ARG A 326 5.22 5.76 -5.95
N CYS A 327 4.01 5.22 -5.99
CA CYS A 327 3.76 3.80 -5.82
C CYS A 327 4.03 3.08 -7.14
N ARG A 328 4.21 1.76 -7.12
CA ARG A 328 4.29 1.03 -8.39
C ARG A 328 3.00 1.14 -9.19
N GLN A 329 1.85 0.88 -8.57
CA GLN A 329 0.51 1.24 -9.05
C GLN A 329 -0.27 1.88 -7.90
N ALA A 330 -1.29 2.66 -8.21
CA ALA A 330 -2.17 3.21 -7.18
C ALA A 330 -3.08 2.14 -6.60
N PHE A 331 -3.65 1.30 -7.46
CA PHE A 331 -4.62 0.30 -7.07
C PHE A 331 -4.52 -0.99 -7.90
N GLU A 332 -4.51 -2.11 -7.21
CA GLU A 332 -4.61 -3.44 -7.81
C GLU A 332 -5.86 -4.16 -7.34
N HIS A 333 -6.52 -4.86 -8.26
CA HIS A 333 -7.63 -5.72 -7.92
C HIS A 333 -7.60 -7.03 -8.69
N PHE A 334 -7.81 -8.13 -8.00
CA PHE A 334 -8.13 -9.43 -8.61
C PHE A 334 -8.72 -10.39 -7.58
N LEU A 335 -9.65 -11.24 -8.00
CA LEU A 335 -10.20 -12.33 -7.21
C LEU A 335 -10.15 -13.61 -8.02
N SER A 336 -9.09 -14.37 -7.88
CA SER A 336 -8.87 -15.61 -8.62
C SER A 336 -9.51 -16.80 -7.91
N ASN A 337 -10.39 -17.49 -8.61
CA ASN A 337 -10.97 -18.75 -8.17
C ASN A 337 -10.55 -19.86 -9.14
N ARG A 338 -9.59 -20.70 -8.72
CA ARG A 338 -8.98 -21.72 -9.59
C ARG A 338 -9.97 -22.80 -10.02
N ALA A 339 -11.00 -23.08 -9.22
CA ALA A 339 -12.07 -24.00 -9.56
C ALA A 339 -13.20 -23.39 -10.41
N ASN A 340 -13.02 -22.16 -10.89
CA ASN A 340 -14.06 -21.39 -11.63
C ASN A 340 -15.38 -21.19 -10.85
N GLY A 341 -15.34 -21.25 -9.52
CA GLY A 341 -16.47 -20.93 -8.66
C GLY A 341 -16.79 -19.43 -8.66
N ARG A 342 -17.72 -19.02 -7.81
CA ARG A 342 -18.12 -17.61 -7.68
C ARG A 342 -16.93 -16.73 -7.30
N SER A 343 -16.78 -15.64 -8.04
CA SER A 343 -15.79 -14.59 -7.79
C SER A 343 -16.45 -13.25 -8.03
N GLU A 344 -16.56 -12.40 -7.00
CA GLU A 344 -17.39 -11.20 -7.06
C GLU A 344 -16.90 -10.12 -6.09
N TYR A 345 -17.07 -8.85 -6.52
CA TYR A 345 -16.98 -7.67 -5.65
C TYR A 345 -18.40 -7.19 -5.36
N ILE A 346 -18.72 -6.94 -4.11
CA ILE A 346 -20.00 -6.40 -3.68
C ILE A 346 -19.74 -5.09 -2.95
N ASN A 347 -20.28 -3.98 -3.47
CA ASN A 347 -20.07 -2.65 -2.87
C ASN A 347 -18.58 -2.32 -2.66
N CYS A 348 -17.73 -2.60 -3.67
CA CYS A 348 -16.31 -2.31 -3.65
C CYS A 348 -15.99 -1.16 -4.59
N HIS A 349 -15.40 -0.08 -4.04
CA HIS A 349 -15.19 1.17 -4.75
C HIS A 349 -13.77 1.69 -4.60
N PHE A 350 -13.19 2.13 -5.71
CA PHE A 350 -12.01 2.98 -5.73
C PHE A 350 -12.42 4.29 -6.43
N GLU A 351 -12.80 5.30 -5.66
CA GLU A 351 -13.51 6.47 -6.18
C GLU A 351 -13.00 7.79 -5.62
N GLY A 352 -12.85 8.80 -6.48
CA GLY A 352 -12.47 10.15 -6.09
C GLY A 352 -11.05 10.26 -5.54
N ASN A 353 -10.16 9.35 -5.91
CA ASN A 353 -8.77 9.34 -5.44
C ASN A 353 -7.86 10.10 -6.41
N PHE A 354 -6.63 10.40 -5.93
CA PHE A 354 -5.58 11.06 -6.70
C PHE A 354 -4.37 10.17 -6.78
N ALA A 355 -3.81 10.00 -7.99
CA ALA A 355 -2.59 9.25 -8.23
C ALA A 355 -1.67 10.03 -9.16
N TRP A 356 -0.37 10.02 -8.88
CA TRP A 356 0.63 10.67 -9.73
C TRP A 356 1.99 10.00 -9.64
N GLU A 357 2.69 9.97 -10.74
CA GLU A 357 4.01 9.35 -10.89
C GLU A 357 4.05 7.87 -10.45
N MET A 358 3.03 7.10 -10.85
CA MET A 358 3.03 5.65 -10.63
C MET A 358 4.12 4.98 -11.49
N GLY A 359 4.77 3.95 -10.94
CA GLY A 359 5.89 3.27 -11.59
C GLY A 359 7.24 3.95 -11.40
N GLU A 360 7.26 5.23 -11.07
CA GLU A 360 8.47 5.99 -10.79
C GLU A 360 8.80 5.99 -9.31
N ASN A 361 9.13 4.83 -8.78
CA ASN A 361 9.54 4.71 -7.39
C ASN A 361 11.02 4.35 -7.27
N GLU A 362 11.59 4.68 -6.13
CA GLU A 362 13.00 4.50 -5.81
C GLU A 362 13.36 3.04 -5.54
N PHE A 363 12.38 2.16 -5.32
CA PHE A 363 12.61 0.74 -5.00
C PHE A 363 13.03 -0.12 -6.17
N SER A 364 12.73 0.29 -7.38
CA SER A 364 12.93 -0.56 -8.54
C SER A 364 13.42 0.24 -9.74
N THR A 365 14.13 -0.45 -10.61
CA THR A 365 14.36 0.04 -11.97
C THR A 365 13.02 0.36 -12.61
N PRO A 366 12.95 1.40 -13.45
CA PRO A 366 11.75 1.69 -14.23
C PRO A 366 11.27 0.42 -14.93
N GLU A 367 10.07 0.01 -14.60
CA GLU A 367 9.42 -1.09 -15.32
C GLU A 367 8.53 -0.51 -16.40
N PRO A 368 8.37 -1.18 -17.56
CA PRO A 368 7.49 -0.72 -18.64
C PRO A 368 5.99 -0.76 -18.27
N ARG A 369 5.66 -0.84 -16.98
CA ARG A 369 4.32 -1.08 -16.43
C ARG A 369 3.96 -0.07 -15.37
N ASP A 370 4.22 1.17 -15.65
CA ASP A 370 3.95 2.34 -14.83
C ASP A 370 2.49 2.82 -14.98
N ASN A 371 1.55 1.92 -14.81
CA ASN A 371 0.14 2.21 -14.93
C ASN A 371 -0.50 2.49 -13.56
N ASN A 372 -1.57 3.27 -13.55
CA ASN A 372 -2.29 3.59 -12.32
C ASN A 372 -3.03 2.39 -11.73
N PHE A 373 -3.59 1.53 -12.61
CA PHE A 373 -4.42 0.40 -12.22
C PHE A 373 -3.81 -0.92 -12.72
N LEU A 374 -3.93 -1.96 -11.89
CA LEU A 374 -3.43 -3.30 -12.20
C LEU A 374 -4.50 -4.35 -11.92
N THR A 375 -4.62 -5.35 -12.80
CA THR A 375 -5.44 -6.52 -12.54
C THR A 375 -4.83 -7.79 -13.14
N TYR A 376 -4.98 -8.88 -12.44
CA TYR A 376 -4.66 -10.23 -12.95
C TYR A 376 -5.92 -11.09 -13.13
N ASP A 377 -7.09 -10.49 -12.98
CA ASP A 377 -8.36 -11.20 -12.99
C ASP A 377 -9.02 -11.14 -14.37
N ASN A 378 -9.69 -12.24 -14.74
CA ASN A 378 -10.62 -12.28 -15.86
C ASN A 378 -12.07 -11.97 -15.42
N LYS A 379 -12.30 -11.87 -14.12
CA LYS A 379 -13.61 -11.59 -13.53
C LYS A 379 -13.59 -10.23 -12.86
N ARG A 380 -14.53 -9.40 -13.23
CA ARG A 380 -14.60 -7.96 -12.94
C ARG A 380 -15.93 -7.54 -12.32
N LYS A 381 -16.80 -8.52 -12.04
CA LYS A 381 -18.16 -8.26 -11.58
C LYS A 381 -18.18 -7.48 -10.28
N GLY A 382 -18.82 -6.34 -10.30
CA GLY A 382 -19.11 -5.50 -9.15
C GLY A 382 -18.00 -4.54 -8.72
N MET A 383 -16.79 -4.57 -9.31
CA MET A 383 -15.73 -3.60 -8.98
C MET A 383 -16.01 -2.25 -9.66
N ILE A 384 -15.97 -1.16 -8.90
CA ILE A 384 -16.21 0.20 -9.37
C ILE A 384 -14.95 1.03 -9.23
N ILE A 385 -14.44 1.60 -10.35
CA ILE A 385 -13.30 2.50 -10.39
C ILE A 385 -13.71 3.75 -11.18
N LYS A 386 -14.00 4.84 -10.50
CA LYS A 386 -14.48 6.07 -11.15
C LYS A 386 -14.11 7.34 -10.42
N ASN A 387 -14.27 8.48 -11.09
CA ASN A 387 -14.03 9.82 -10.55
C ASN A 387 -12.62 10.02 -9.98
N ASN A 388 -11.63 9.22 -10.42
CA ASN A 388 -10.26 9.37 -10.01
C ASN A 388 -9.51 10.34 -10.93
N VAL A 389 -8.49 11.00 -10.39
CA VAL A 389 -7.60 11.86 -11.14
C VAL A 389 -6.18 11.33 -11.03
N CYS A 390 -5.57 11.04 -12.19
CA CYS A 390 -4.24 10.44 -12.28
C CYS A 390 -3.32 11.32 -13.13
N TYR A 391 -2.06 11.46 -12.72
CA TYR A 391 -1.06 12.26 -13.42
C TYR A 391 0.26 11.50 -13.63
N GLY A 392 0.85 11.66 -14.81
CA GLY A 392 2.24 11.29 -15.11
C GLY A 392 2.49 9.81 -15.35
N SER A 393 1.45 9.01 -15.57
CA SER A 393 1.58 7.55 -15.72
C SER A 393 0.57 7.00 -16.72
N GLY A 394 0.77 5.76 -17.15
CA GLY A 394 -0.22 5.03 -17.94
C GLY A 394 -1.52 4.76 -17.20
N ILE A 395 -2.49 4.16 -17.87
CA ILE A 395 -3.83 3.98 -17.28
C ILE A 395 -3.98 2.60 -16.65
N TYR A 396 -3.97 1.56 -17.46
CA TYR A 396 -4.31 0.22 -16.99
C TYR A 396 -3.30 -0.83 -17.46
N ALA A 397 -2.94 -1.74 -16.56
CA ALA A 397 -2.16 -2.93 -16.90
C ALA A 397 -2.88 -4.20 -16.43
N GLY A 398 -2.64 -5.35 -17.09
CA GLY A 398 -3.17 -6.61 -16.60
C GLY A 398 -3.48 -7.67 -17.63
N THR A 399 -4.48 -8.50 -17.33
CA THR A 399 -4.84 -9.70 -18.10
C THR A 399 -6.21 -9.62 -18.78
N ARG A 400 -6.72 -8.46 -19.12
CA ARG A 400 -8.03 -8.19 -19.71
C ARG A 400 -9.25 -8.31 -18.76
N GLY A 401 -9.02 -8.34 -17.46
CA GLY A 401 -10.07 -8.36 -16.45
C GLY A 401 -10.33 -6.99 -15.83
N TRP A 402 -10.70 -5.99 -16.64
CA TRP A 402 -10.97 -4.65 -16.11
C TRP A 402 -12.11 -4.63 -15.11
N ALA A 403 -12.18 -3.58 -14.30
CA ALA A 403 -13.32 -3.34 -13.43
C ALA A 403 -14.62 -3.25 -14.26
N GLU A 404 -15.72 -3.77 -13.72
CA GLU A 404 -17.02 -3.75 -14.41
C GLU A 404 -17.49 -2.32 -14.70
N HIS A 405 -17.28 -1.44 -13.71
CA HIS A 405 -17.61 -0.02 -13.84
C HIS A 405 -16.33 0.81 -13.80
N PHE A 406 -15.64 0.86 -14.94
CA PHE A 406 -14.45 1.68 -15.12
C PHE A 406 -14.78 2.87 -16.03
N GLY A 407 -14.71 4.08 -15.48
CA GLY A 407 -15.04 5.28 -16.24
C GLY A 407 -15.06 6.55 -15.41
N GLU A 408 -15.45 7.65 -16.03
CA GLU A 408 -15.56 8.97 -15.39
C GLU A 408 -14.23 9.42 -14.70
N ASN A 409 -13.10 8.82 -15.06
CA ASN A 409 -11.79 9.18 -14.54
C ASN A 409 -11.17 10.30 -15.38
N THR A 410 -10.18 11.00 -14.82
CA THR A 410 -9.37 11.97 -15.57
C THR A 410 -7.92 11.56 -15.51
N PHE A 411 -7.31 11.35 -16.69
CA PHE A 411 -5.92 10.94 -16.85
C PHE A 411 -5.14 12.05 -17.54
N TYR A 412 -4.08 12.51 -16.91
CA TYR A 412 -3.04 13.35 -17.51
C TYR A 412 -1.83 12.45 -17.77
N VAL A 413 -1.69 11.95 -18.99
CA VAL A 413 -0.66 11.00 -19.38
C VAL A 413 0.45 11.71 -20.10
N GLU A 414 1.69 11.51 -19.70
CA GLU A 414 2.85 12.09 -20.40
C GLU A 414 2.97 11.48 -21.79
N GLN A 415 2.87 12.36 -22.80
CA GLN A 415 2.84 11.96 -24.19
C GLN A 415 4.11 11.21 -24.60
N GLY A 416 3.95 10.03 -25.16
CA GLY A 416 5.04 9.19 -25.67
C GLY A 416 5.87 8.46 -24.62
N LYS A 417 5.56 8.61 -23.31
CA LYS A 417 6.35 7.98 -22.25
C LYS A 417 5.72 6.75 -21.63
N HIS A 418 4.42 6.62 -21.68
CA HIS A 418 3.67 5.58 -20.98
C HIS A 418 2.74 4.83 -21.92
N ASN A 419 2.31 3.66 -21.50
CA ASN A 419 1.26 2.92 -22.18
C ASN A 419 -0.11 3.25 -21.58
N LEU A 420 -1.07 3.68 -22.39
CA LEU A 420 -2.47 3.82 -21.97
C LEU A 420 -2.99 2.47 -21.49
N LEU A 421 -2.61 1.40 -22.19
CA LEU A 421 -2.98 0.03 -21.84
C LEU A 421 -1.81 -0.91 -22.07
N PHE A 422 -1.54 -1.78 -21.09
CA PHE A 422 -0.57 -2.85 -21.18
C PHE A 422 -1.22 -4.19 -20.79
N VAL A 423 -1.40 -5.11 -21.77
CA VAL A 423 -1.89 -6.47 -21.51
C VAL A 423 -0.75 -7.45 -21.59
N TYR A 424 -0.55 -8.22 -20.52
CA TYR A 424 0.56 -9.18 -20.42
C TYR A 424 0.52 -10.22 -21.55
N PRO A 425 1.68 -10.54 -22.16
CA PRO A 425 1.76 -11.44 -23.32
C PRO A 425 1.57 -12.92 -22.97
N TRP A 426 1.66 -13.32 -21.71
CA TRP A 426 1.53 -14.73 -21.31
C TRP A 426 0.17 -15.37 -21.65
N ASN A 427 -0.84 -14.58 -21.96
CA ASN A 427 -2.16 -15.02 -22.47
C ASN A 427 -2.23 -15.07 -23.99
N LYS A 428 -1.10 -15.19 -24.70
CA LYS A 428 -0.95 -15.31 -26.16
C LYS A 428 -1.33 -14.07 -26.99
N GLN A 429 -1.83 -13.00 -26.39
CA GLN A 429 -2.22 -11.77 -27.09
C GLN A 429 -1.85 -10.57 -26.21
N GLY A 430 -0.56 -10.29 -26.08
CA GLY A 430 -0.14 -9.00 -25.53
C GLY A 430 -0.76 -7.85 -26.31
N ILE A 431 -1.28 -6.84 -25.60
CA ILE A 431 -1.70 -5.59 -26.20
C ILE A 431 -0.90 -4.50 -25.53
N GLU A 432 -0.31 -3.65 -26.36
CA GLU A 432 0.36 -2.45 -25.92
C GLU A 432 -0.24 -1.29 -26.71
N ILE A 433 -0.77 -0.31 -25.99
CA ILE A 433 -1.34 0.91 -26.58
C ILE A 433 -0.56 2.07 -25.97
N PRO A 434 0.34 2.71 -26.75
CA PRO A 434 1.14 3.83 -26.26
C PRO A 434 0.29 5.10 -26.05
N SER A 435 0.91 6.14 -25.51
CA SER A 435 0.29 7.45 -25.29
C SER A 435 0.74 8.50 -26.32
N ASN A 436 0.89 8.14 -27.60
CA ASN A 436 1.49 9.05 -28.57
C ASN A 436 0.48 10.01 -29.21
N SER A 437 -0.77 9.62 -29.36
CA SER A 437 -1.73 10.33 -30.19
C SER A 437 -3.19 10.13 -29.76
N GLU A 438 -4.09 10.95 -30.33
CA GLU A 438 -5.53 10.75 -30.21
C GLU A 438 -6.01 9.41 -30.80
N ALA A 439 -5.32 8.89 -31.81
CA ALA A 439 -5.63 7.56 -32.37
C ALA A 439 -5.36 6.44 -31.34
N ASP A 440 -4.33 6.59 -30.51
CA ASP A 440 -4.04 5.66 -29.41
C ASP A 440 -5.13 5.74 -28.34
N ILE A 441 -5.60 6.93 -28.02
CA ILE A 441 -6.73 7.12 -27.10
C ILE A 441 -7.98 6.41 -27.65
N GLN A 442 -8.27 6.57 -28.93
CA GLN A 442 -9.41 5.91 -29.57
C GLN A 442 -9.28 4.38 -29.50
N LYS A 443 -8.11 3.84 -29.82
CA LYS A 443 -7.81 2.39 -29.70
C LYS A 443 -7.94 1.88 -28.25
N TYR A 444 -7.51 2.66 -27.26
CA TYR A 444 -7.71 2.36 -25.85
C TYR A 444 -9.20 2.27 -25.50
N ARG A 445 -10.01 3.26 -25.92
CA ARG A 445 -11.45 3.29 -25.68
C ARG A 445 -12.15 2.07 -26.27
N GLU A 446 -11.83 1.71 -27.52
CA GLU A 446 -12.38 0.54 -28.21
C GLU A 446 -11.99 -0.77 -27.51
N THR A 447 -10.76 -0.86 -26.97
CA THR A 447 -10.26 -2.07 -26.33
C THR A 447 -10.82 -2.27 -24.92
N LEU A 448 -10.89 -1.22 -24.12
CA LEU A 448 -11.31 -1.28 -22.72
C LEU A 448 -12.82 -1.07 -22.55
N GLY A 449 -13.47 -0.36 -23.49
CA GLY A 449 -14.86 0.05 -23.38
C GLY A 449 -15.07 1.31 -22.53
N ASP A 450 -14.00 2.03 -22.18
CA ASP A 450 -14.08 3.27 -21.41
C ASP A 450 -14.38 4.45 -22.31
N THR A 451 -15.63 4.85 -22.39
CA THR A 451 -16.10 5.98 -23.20
C THR A 451 -16.31 7.26 -22.42
N THR A 452 -16.19 7.21 -21.09
CA THR A 452 -16.55 8.31 -20.20
C THR A 452 -15.37 9.01 -19.56
N SER A 453 -14.21 8.36 -19.45
CA SER A 453 -13.02 8.96 -18.89
C SER A 453 -12.42 10.02 -19.81
N LYS A 454 -11.85 11.07 -19.19
CA LYS A 454 -11.11 12.11 -19.86
C LYS A 454 -9.62 11.76 -19.89
N ILE A 455 -9.04 11.66 -21.08
CA ILE A 455 -7.62 11.38 -21.29
C ILE A 455 -6.99 12.59 -21.94
N ILE A 456 -5.94 13.13 -21.32
CA ILE A 456 -5.21 14.31 -21.74
C ILE A 456 -3.74 13.92 -21.90
N LEU A 457 -3.23 13.99 -23.12
CA LEU A 457 -1.80 13.81 -23.37
C LEU A 457 -1.07 15.09 -22.97
N VAL A 458 -0.09 14.96 -22.08
CA VAL A 458 0.74 16.08 -21.61
C VAL A 458 1.98 16.17 -22.51
N PRO A 459 2.19 17.26 -23.26
CA PRO A 459 3.33 17.41 -24.13
C PRO A 459 4.66 17.38 -23.35
N GLU A 460 5.71 16.89 -23.98
CA GLU A 460 7.04 16.76 -23.36
C GLU A 460 7.55 18.07 -22.75
N ALA A 461 7.32 19.19 -23.40
CA ALA A 461 7.73 20.50 -22.93
C ALA A 461 7.11 20.91 -21.58
N GLU A 462 5.98 20.34 -21.20
CA GLU A 462 5.26 20.65 -19.97
C GLU A 462 5.56 19.68 -18.81
N ILE A 463 6.14 18.52 -19.10
CA ILE A 463 6.37 17.44 -18.12
C ILE A 463 7.28 17.87 -16.98
N ALA A 464 8.46 18.39 -17.32
CA ALA A 464 9.48 18.76 -16.32
C ALA A 464 8.99 19.85 -15.36
N GLU A 465 8.31 20.86 -15.88
CA GLU A 465 7.74 21.93 -15.07
C GLU A 465 6.62 21.41 -14.18
N THR A 466 5.74 20.59 -14.72
CA THR A 466 4.62 20.00 -13.99
C THR A 466 5.10 19.11 -12.84
N ARG A 467 6.06 18.23 -13.10
CA ARG A 467 6.70 17.41 -12.06
C ARG A 467 7.36 18.26 -10.97
N SER A 468 8.14 19.25 -11.38
CA SER A 468 8.81 20.16 -10.45
C SER A 468 7.83 20.90 -9.56
N ASN A 469 6.72 21.35 -10.10
CA ASN A 469 5.68 22.04 -9.35
C ASN A 469 4.91 21.10 -8.40
N LEU A 470 4.65 19.86 -8.84
CA LEU A 470 4.08 18.82 -7.98
C LEU A 470 4.96 18.55 -6.75
N MET A 471 6.27 18.41 -6.96
CA MET A 471 7.23 18.14 -5.88
C MET A 471 7.39 19.29 -4.90
N LYS A 472 7.40 20.54 -5.39
CA LYS A 472 7.62 21.74 -4.55
C LYS A 472 6.40 22.19 -3.76
N GLU A 473 5.20 22.02 -4.31
CA GLU A 473 3.99 22.65 -3.78
C GLU A 473 3.07 21.72 -2.98
N ASP A 474 3.57 20.57 -2.53
CA ASP A 474 2.77 19.58 -1.78
C ASP A 474 1.37 19.43 -2.39
N PHE A 475 1.33 19.14 -3.70
CA PHE A 475 0.11 18.91 -4.48
C PHE A 475 -0.78 20.11 -4.81
N LYS A 476 -0.37 21.34 -4.57
CA LYS A 476 -1.14 22.50 -5.01
C LYS A 476 -1.35 22.52 -6.52
N TYR A 477 -0.36 22.03 -7.26
CA TYR A 477 -0.45 21.93 -8.70
C TYR A 477 -1.48 20.88 -9.14
N VAL A 478 -1.54 19.73 -8.47
CA VAL A 478 -2.60 18.74 -8.67
C VAL A 478 -3.97 19.37 -8.46
N LYS A 479 -4.14 20.21 -7.45
CA LYS A 479 -5.39 20.94 -7.23
C LYS A 479 -5.77 21.88 -8.38
N LYS A 480 -4.79 22.46 -9.10
CA LYS A 480 -5.05 23.24 -10.31
C LYS A 480 -5.57 22.38 -11.46
N PHE A 481 -4.97 21.19 -11.67
CA PHE A 481 -5.49 20.23 -12.65
C PHE A 481 -6.91 19.79 -12.31
N LEU A 482 -7.18 19.52 -11.05
CA LEU A 482 -8.52 19.17 -10.57
C LEU A 482 -9.56 20.23 -10.89
N LYS A 483 -9.23 21.50 -10.67
CA LYS A 483 -10.15 22.63 -10.96
C LYS A 483 -10.39 22.80 -12.47
N ARG A 484 -9.46 22.41 -13.34
CA ARG A 484 -9.57 22.51 -14.79
C ARG A 484 -10.33 21.37 -15.44
N GLY A 485 -10.42 20.21 -14.79
CA GLY A 485 -10.76 19.01 -15.53
C GLY A 485 -12.05 18.27 -15.17
N ALA A 486 -12.44 18.09 -13.95
CA ALA A 486 -13.50 17.13 -13.66
C ALA A 486 -14.38 17.39 -12.44
N LEU A 487 -14.02 18.32 -11.57
CA LEU A 487 -14.79 18.61 -10.35
C LEU A 487 -15.56 19.93 -10.40
N SER A 488 -15.71 20.50 -11.57
CA SER A 488 -16.67 21.61 -11.79
C SER A 488 -18.00 21.03 -12.28
N LYS A 489 -18.68 20.32 -11.43
CA LYS A 489 -20.13 20.12 -11.48
C LYS A 489 -20.67 20.14 -10.07
#